data_af58ec8d338518080d76e96fb82aaa89
#
_entry.id   af58ec8d338518080d76e96fb82aaa89
#
_cell.length_a   1.000
_cell.length_b   1.000
_cell.length_c   1.000
_cell.angle_alpha   90.00
_cell.angle_beta   90.00
_cell.angle_gamma   90.00
#
_symmetry.space_group_name_H-M   'P 1'
#
loop_
_entity.id
_entity.type
_entity.pdbx_description
1 polymer ?
#
loop_
_entity_poly.entity_id
_entity_poly.type
_entity_poly.pdbx_seq_one_letter_code
_entity_poly.pdbx_strand_id
1 'polypeptide(L)'
;MRFNYCLLDRGQYTRSVNPKRLHELRKSVVEGGFEPDFHTPIEAMTYTTLQELATMVFYNNVAKVASKHDPDLATLLRRLAKDETLHYAFYRDVIRTHLELEPNYCYHIANVIMNFKMPGAVMPDFENRMAVIAKEANYGPLQYFDQVLDVVVDYWGVKRLTTNCTSS
;
A
#
# COMPACT_ATOMS: atom_id res chain seq x y z
N MET A 1 -4.29 13.93 -0.50
CA MET A 1 -4.97 12.90 -1.31
C MET A 1 -6.31 12.59 -0.66
N ARG A 2 -7.43 13.02 -1.22
CA ARG A 2 -8.76 12.68 -0.68
C ARG A 2 -9.09 11.26 -1.12
N PHE A 3 -8.85 10.28 -0.27
CA PHE A 3 -9.44 8.96 -0.45
C PHE A 3 -10.95 9.14 -0.64
N ASN A 4 -11.48 8.58 -1.72
CA ASN A 4 -12.88 8.70 -2.08
C ASN A 4 -13.76 7.95 -1.06
N TYR A 5 -14.08 8.58 0.05
CA TYR A 5 -15.05 8.11 1.04
C TYR A 5 -16.46 7.93 0.44
N CYS A 6 -16.64 8.32 -0.80
CA CYS A 6 -17.92 8.28 -1.51
C CYS A 6 -18.47 6.87 -1.74
N LEU A 7 -17.63 5.84 -1.77
CA LEU A 7 -18.07 4.45 -1.96
C LEU A 7 -18.71 3.84 -0.70
N LEU A 8 -18.32 4.32 0.48
CA LEU A 8 -18.89 3.86 1.76
C LEU A 8 -20.25 4.53 2.07
N ASP A 9 -20.58 5.64 1.43
CA ASP A 9 -21.85 6.38 1.62
C ASP A 9 -22.97 5.89 0.69
N ARG A 10 -22.66 5.12 -0.33
CA ARG A 10 -23.72 4.52 -1.19
C ARG A 10 -24.24 3.26 -0.53
N GLY A 11 -25.28 3.38 0.25
CA GLY A 11 -26.08 2.44 1.04
C GLY A 11 -26.15 0.94 0.70
N GLN A 12 -25.46 0.44 -0.32
CA GLN A 12 -25.41 -0.96 -0.68
C GLN A 12 -24.42 -1.78 0.15
N TYR A 13 -23.29 -1.18 0.57
CA TYR A 13 -22.28 -1.88 1.35
C TYR A 13 -22.42 -1.68 2.87
N THR A 14 -23.26 -0.75 3.31
CA THR A 14 -23.46 -0.44 4.74
C THR A 14 -24.53 -1.30 5.41
N ARG A 15 -25.23 -2.18 4.69
CA ARG A 15 -26.30 -3.02 5.28
C ARG A 15 -25.79 -4.00 6.34
N SER A 16 -24.55 -4.41 6.27
CA SER A 16 -23.91 -5.32 7.22
C SER A 16 -23.03 -4.62 8.26
N VAL A 17 -22.79 -3.32 8.12
CA VAL A 17 -21.91 -2.57 9.01
C VAL A 17 -22.75 -1.64 9.90
N ASN A 18 -22.53 -1.72 11.22
CA ASN A 18 -23.17 -0.82 12.16
C ASN A 18 -22.74 0.64 11.86
N PRO A 19 -23.69 1.56 11.52
CA PRO A 19 -23.36 2.93 11.16
C PRO A 19 -22.60 3.70 12.25
N LYS A 20 -22.88 3.44 13.52
CA LYS A 20 -22.15 4.01 14.66
C LYS A 20 -20.67 3.61 14.61
N ARG A 21 -20.40 2.31 14.43
CA ARG A 21 -19.04 1.78 14.36
C ARG A 21 -18.26 2.33 13.15
N LEU A 22 -18.94 2.52 12.03
CA LEU A 22 -18.35 3.15 10.85
C LEU A 22 -17.99 4.61 11.12
N HIS A 23 -18.89 5.35 11.79
CA HIS A 23 -18.64 6.75 12.16
C HIS A 23 -17.46 6.87 13.15
N GLU A 24 -17.40 6.02 14.16
CA GLU A 24 -16.30 5.96 15.13
C GLU A 24 -14.96 5.63 14.46
N LEU A 25 -14.96 4.68 13.51
CA LEU A 25 -13.77 4.33 12.73
C LEU A 25 -13.30 5.52 11.88
N ARG A 26 -14.22 6.18 11.17
CA ARG A 26 -13.89 7.39 10.37
C ARG A 26 -13.32 8.49 11.24
N LYS A 27 -13.93 8.74 12.38
CA LYS A 27 -13.46 9.74 13.35
C LYS A 27 -12.05 9.41 13.84
N SER A 28 -11.79 8.18 14.26
CA SER A 28 -10.47 7.77 14.77
C SER A 28 -9.38 7.84 13.71
N VAL A 29 -9.68 7.53 12.44
CA VAL A 29 -8.72 7.68 11.32
C VAL A 29 -8.39 9.14 11.04
N VAL A 30 -9.40 10.01 11.11
CA VAL A 30 -9.21 11.46 10.90
C VAL A 30 -8.44 12.09 12.07
N GLU A 31 -8.80 11.72 13.31
CA GLU A 31 -8.17 12.27 14.53
C GLU A 31 -6.78 11.66 14.79
N GLY A 32 -6.57 10.40 14.43
CA GLY A 32 -5.28 9.71 14.59
C GLY A 32 -4.20 10.23 13.66
N GLY A 33 -4.60 10.81 12.54
CA GLY A 33 -3.73 11.37 11.51
C GLY A 33 -2.71 10.38 10.99
N PHE A 34 -2.49 10.35 9.69
CA PHE A 34 -1.34 9.67 9.11
C PHE A 34 -0.54 10.72 8.33
N GLU A 35 0.57 11.13 8.91
CA GLU A 35 1.52 12.04 8.28
C GLU A 35 2.81 11.28 7.99
N PRO A 36 3.03 10.87 6.73
CA PRO A 36 4.31 10.29 6.35
C PRO A 36 5.38 11.37 6.37
N ASP A 37 6.52 11.04 6.98
CA ASP A 37 7.67 11.93 7.13
C ASP A 37 8.51 11.91 5.85
N PHE A 38 8.13 12.73 4.88
CA PHE A 38 8.87 12.90 3.62
C PHE A 38 9.61 14.22 3.60
N HIS A 39 10.90 14.16 3.33
CA HIS A 39 11.75 15.35 3.20
C HIS A 39 12.01 15.72 1.75
N THR A 40 11.81 14.78 0.81
CA THR A 40 12.09 14.97 -0.61
C THR A 40 10.99 14.39 -1.51
N PRO A 41 10.86 14.92 -2.75
CA PRO A 41 9.91 14.33 -3.72
C PRO A 41 10.19 12.86 -4.03
N ILE A 42 11.46 12.43 -4.03
CA ILE A 42 11.84 11.04 -4.29
C ILE A 42 11.33 10.11 -3.19
N GLU A 43 11.37 10.56 -1.92
CA GLU A 43 10.83 9.80 -0.80
C GLU A 43 9.31 9.65 -0.91
N ALA A 44 8.61 10.72 -1.26
CA ALA A 44 7.16 10.68 -1.48
C ALA A 44 6.78 9.70 -2.61
N MET A 45 7.49 9.73 -3.73
CA MET A 45 7.26 8.83 -4.87
C MET A 45 7.62 7.39 -4.53
N THR A 46 8.69 7.15 -3.76
CA THR A 46 9.08 5.83 -3.27
C THR A 46 7.99 5.24 -2.39
N TYR A 47 7.52 6.02 -1.43
CA TYR A 47 6.41 5.62 -0.55
C TYR A 47 5.17 5.25 -1.37
N THR A 48 4.78 6.12 -2.32
CA THR A 48 3.61 5.87 -3.17
C THR A 48 3.79 4.59 -3.98
N THR A 49 4.98 4.33 -4.55
CA THR A 49 5.25 3.08 -5.27
C THR A 49 4.96 1.84 -4.43
N LEU A 50 5.47 1.82 -3.19
CA LEU A 50 5.23 0.71 -2.26
C LEU A 50 3.77 0.59 -1.87
N GLN A 51 3.11 1.72 -1.63
CA GLN A 51 1.69 1.76 -1.28
C GLN A 51 0.81 1.21 -2.39
N GLU A 52 1.00 1.65 -3.64
CA GLU A 52 0.18 1.24 -4.78
C GLU A 52 0.33 -0.27 -5.04
N LEU A 53 1.56 -0.79 -5.01
CA LEU A 53 1.79 -2.22 -5.18
C LEU A 53 1.18 -3.04 -4.03
N ALA A 54 1.36 -2.59 -2.78
CA ALA A 54 0.79 -3.24 -1.60
C ALA A 54 -0.75 -3.27 -1.67
N THR A 55 -1.35 -2.17 -2.10
CA THR A 55 -2.81 -2.04 -2.23
C THR A 55 -3.33 -2.92 -3.38
N MET A 56 -2.63 -2.99 -4.50
CA MET A 56 -2.95 -3.89 -5.61
C MET A 56 -2.97 -5.36 -5.15
N VAL A 57 -1.93 -5.80 -4.46
CA VAL A 57 -1.84 -7.18 -3.95
C VAL A 57 -2.95 -7.46 -2.95
N PHE A 58 -3.18 -6.53 -2.03
CA PHE A 58 -4.23 -6.61 -1.03
C PHE A 58 -5.62 -6.75 -1.68
N TYR A 59 -5.98 -5.87 -2.61
CA TYR A 59 -7.28 -5.91 -3.28
C TYR A 59 -7.49 -7.22 -4.05
N ASN A 60 -6.48 -7.71 -4.74
CA ASN A 60 -6.56 -9.00 -5.45
C ASN A 60 -6.80 -10.18 -4.49
N ASN A 61 -6.14 -10.18 -3.35
CA ASN A 61 -6.29 -11.26 -2.36
C ASN A 61 -7.65 -11.20 -1.66
N VAL A 62 -8.10 -10.01 -1.26
CA VAL A 62 -9.43 -9.83 -0.68
C VAL A 62 -10.54 -10.15 -1.69
N ALA A 63 -10.35 -9.82 -2.97
CA ALA A 63 -11.31 -10.17 -4.03
C ALA A 63 -11.50 -11.69 -4.19
N LYS A 64 -10.45 -12.50 -3.96
CA LYS A 64 -10.58 -13.96 -3.96
C LYS A 64 -11.50 -14.46 -2.85
N VAL A 65 -11.40 -13.86 -1.66
CA VAL A 65 -12.29 -14.18 -0.52
C VAL A 65 -13.71 -13.67 -0.81
N ALA A 66 -13.83 -12.41 -1.22
CA ALA A 66 -15.12 -11.79 -1.51
C ALA A 66 -15.92 -12.54 -2.60
N SER A 67 -15.22 -13.12 -3.59
CA SER A 67 -15.90 -13.83 -4.68
C SER A 67 -16.78 -15.01 -4.24
N LYS A 68 -16.56 -15.54 -3.04
CA LYS A 68 -17.37 -16.63 -2.46
C LYS A 68 -18.66 -16.14 -1.81
N HIS A 69 -18.76 -14.85 -1.50
CA HIS A 69 -19.85 -14.28 -0.70
C HIS A 69 -20.53 -13.10 -1.37
N ASP A 70 -19.78 -12.28 -2.10
CA ASP A 70 -20.23 -11.06 -2.78
C ASP A 70 -19.44 -10.88 -4.09
N PRO A 71 -19.96 -11.38 -5.22
CA PRO A 71 -19.33 -11.25 -6.52
C PRO A 71 -19.18 -9.80 -7.01
N ASP A 72 -20.09 -8.90 -6.60
CA ASP A 72 -20.05 -7.49 -6.99
C ASP A 72 -18.90 -6.77 -6.27
N LEU A 73 -18.72 -7.06 -4.98
CA LEU A 73 -17.57 -6.59 -4.23
C LEU A 73 -16.26 -7.12 -4.82
N ALA A 74 -16.22 -8.40 -5.17
CA ALA A 74 -15.02 -8.97 -5.80
C ALA A 74 -14.69 -8.30 -7.14
N THR A 75 -15.71 -7.96 -7.93
CA THR A 75 -15.56 -7.24 -9.20
C THR A 75 -15.03 -5.82 -8.97
N LEU A 76 -15.56 -5.12 -7.99
CA LEU A 76 -15.08 -3.79 -7.61
C LEU A 76 -13.60 -3.82 -7.18
N LEU A 77 -13.24 -4.75 -6.29
CA LEU A 77 -11.86 -4.89 -5.80
C LEU A 77 -10.86 -5.18 -6.93
N ARG A 78 -11.23 -6.03 -7.90
CA ARG A 78 -10.38 -6.28 -9.07
C ARG A 78 -10.20 -5.07 -9.96
N ARG A 79 -11.23 -4.22 -10.09
CA ARG A 79 -11.12 -2.94 -10.83
C ARG A 79 -10.17 -2.00 -10.12
N LEU A 80 -10.32 -1.84 -8.81
CA LEU A 80 -9.39 -1.04 -8.01
C LEU A 80 -7.95 -1.56 -8.15
N ALA A 81 -7.74 -2.87 -8.01
CA ALA A 81 -6.41 -3.48 -8.18
C ALA A 81 -5.79 -3.16 -9.56
N LYS A 82 -6.62 -3.11 -10.61
CA LYS A 82 -6.16 -2.72 -11.95
C LYS A 82 -5.70 -1.26 -12.02
N ASP A 83 -6.44 -0.37 -11.37
CA ASP A 83 -6.06 1.05 -11.32
C ASP A 83 -4.76 1.24 -10.55
N GLU A 84 -4.59 0.55 -9.40
CA GLU A 84 -3.34 0.57 -8.62
C GLU A 84 -2.15 -0.01 -9.41
N THR A 85 -2.38 -0.96 -10.32
CA THR A 85 -1.32 -1.48 -11.20
C THR A 85 -0.75 -0.38 -12.11
N LEU A 86 -1.59 0.51 -12.63
CA LEU A 86 -1.16 1.62 -13.48
C LEU A 86 -0.41 2.68 -12.67
N HIS A 87 -0.91 3.02 -11.49
CA HIS A 87 -0.25 3.96 -10.58
C HIS A 87 1.13 3.44 -10.17
N TYR A 88 1.19 2.18 -9.74
CA TYR A 88 2.45 1.52 -9.41
C TYR A 88 3.46 1.58 -10.55
N ALA A 89 3.06 1.20 -11.75
CA ALA A 89 3.95 1.19 -12.92
C ALA A 89 4.52 2.59 -13.18
N PHE A 90 3.68 3.63 -13.10
CA PHE A 90 4.12 5.00 -13.29
C PHE A 90 5.16 5.43 -12.26
N TYR A 91 4.86 5.31 -10.97
CA TYR A 91 5.80 5.74 -9.92
C TYR A 91 7.08 4.91 -9.91
N ARG A 92 6.98 3.62 -10.11
CA ARG A 92 8.11 2.69 -10.22
C ARG A 92 9.10 3.12 -11.30
N ASP A 93 8.60 3.47 -12.48
CA ASP A 93 9.42 3.82 -13.62
C ASP A 93 10.03 5.23 -13.46
N VAL A 94 9.32 6.17 -12.84
CA VAL A 94 9.85 7.47 -12.45
C VAL A 94 11.04 7.33 -11.50
N ILE A 95 10.90 6.50 -10.45
CA ILE A 95 11.99 6.25 -9.50
C ILE A 95 13.20 5.62 -10.20
N ARG A 96 12.97 4.63 -11.06
CA ARG A 96 14.05 4.01 -11.83
C ARG A 96 14.83 5.03 -12.66
N THR A 97 14.13 5.90 -13.37
CA THR A 97 14.77 6.96 -14.17
C THR A 97 15.61 7.89 -13.29
N HIS A 98 15.13 8.25 -12.09
CA HIS A 98 15.89 9.08 -11.17
C HIS A 98 17.15 8.37 -10.65
N LEU A 99 17.08 7.08 -10.36
CA LEU A 99 18.23 6.28 -9.95
C LEU A 99 19.29 6.13 -11.06
N GLU A 100 18.86 6.09 -12.33
CA GLU A 100 19.77 6.05 -13.48
C GLU A 100 20.53 7.39 -13.63
N LEU A 101 19.90 8.52 -13.28
CA LEU A 101 20.50 9.86 -13.34
C LEU A 101 21.35 10.17 -12.11
N GLU A 102 20.90 9.80 -10.93
CA GLU A 102 21.54 10.07 -9.63
C GLU A 102 21.44 8.85 -8.70
N PRO A 103 22.43 7.94 -8.74
CA PRO A 103 22.43 6.71 -7.94
C PRO A 103 22.35 6.95 -6.42
N ASN A 104 22.78 8.11 -5.93
CA ASN A 104 22.72 8.44 -4.49
C ASN A 104 21.29 8.53 -3.94
N TYR A 105 20.28 8.65 -4.78
CA TYR A 105 18.88 8.53 -4.36
C TYR A 105 18.56 7.18 -3.71
N CYS A 106 19.40 6.16 -3.86
CA CYS A 106 19.25 4.88 -3.17
C CYS A 106 19.18 5.03 -1.64
N TYR A 107 19.84 6.04 -1.05
CA TYR A 107 19.76 6.29 0.40
C TYR A 107 18.38 6.79 0.84
N HIS A 108 17.77 7.68 0.06
CA HIS A 108 16.41 8.16 0.31
C HIS A 108 15.40 7.03 0.18
N ILE A 109 15.57 6.19 -0.84
CA ILE A 109 14.71 5.01 -1.06
C ILE A 109 14.85 4.03 0.10
N ALA A 110 16.05 3.72 0.53
CA ALA A 110 16.30 2.83 1.67
C ALA A 110 15.67 3.36 2.97
N ASN A 111 15.77 4.67 3.21
CA ASN A 111 15.15 5.30 4.37
C ASN A 111 13.61 5.10 4.36
N VAL A 112 12.96 5.32 3.21
CA VAL A 112 11.52 5.11 3.09
C VAL A 112 11.14 3.64 3.29
N ILE A 113 11.90 2.71 2.72
CA ILE A 113 11.67 1.27 2.88
C ILE A 113 11.73 0.85 4.36
N MET A 114 12.73 1.32 5.09
CA MET A 114 12.93 0.97 6.51
C MET A 114 11.83 1.54 7.42
N ASN A 115 11.25 2.67 7.04
CA ASN A 115 10.23 3.37 7.84
C ASN A 115 8.81 3.25 7.26
N PHE A 116 8.63 2.39 6.26
CA PHE A 116 7.35 2.27 5.58
C PHE A 116 6.23 1.79 6.50
N LYS A 117 5.14 2.54 6.52
CA LYS A 117 3.90 2.18 7.21
C LYS A 117 2.71 2.50 6.32
N MET A 118 1.76 1.58 6.23
CA MET A 118 0.50 1.85 5.54
C MET A 118 -0.37 2.83 6.34
N PRO A 119 -1.14 3.70 5.66
CA PRO A 119 -2.07 4.61 6.35
C PRO A 119 -3.06 3.91 7.28
N GLY A 120 -3.42 2.66 6.97
CA GLY A 120 -4.27 1.84 7.80
C GLY A 120 -3.70 1.51 9.18
N ALA A 121 -2.39 1.66 9.40
CA ALA A 121 -1.76 1.38 10.69
C ALA A 121 -2.27 2.26 11.84
N VAL A 122 -2.89 3.42 11.54
CA VAL A 122 -3.52 4.29 12.55
C VAL A 122 -4.94 3.88 12.91
N MET A 123 -5.49 2.84 12.28
CA MET A 123 -6.83 2.35 12.62
C MET A 123 -6.83 1.65 13.98
N PRO A 124 -7.90 1.85 14.78
CA PRO A 124 -8.08 1.09 16.01
C PRO A 124 -8.07 -0.42 15.74
N ASP A 125 -7.42 -1.16 16.65
CA ASP A 125 -7.38 -2.63 16.57
C ASP A 125 -6.73 -3.17 15.27
N PHE A 126 -5.77 -2.40 14.73
CA PHE A 126 -5.11 -2.71 13.47
C PHE A 126 -4.48 -4.11 13.45
N GLU A 127 -3.75 -4.47 14.50
CA GLU A 127 -3.03 -5.76 14.58
C GLU A 127 -3.98 -6.95 14.50
N ASN A 128 -5.09 -6.93 15.26
CA ASN A 128 -6.09 -8.00 15.22
C ASN A 128 -6.79 -8.07 13.85
N ARG A 129 -7.07 -6.92 13.23
CA ARG A 129 -7.65 -6.86 11.88
C ARG A 129 -6.69 -7.43 10.84
N MET A 130 -5.41 -7.08 10.93
CA MET A 130 -4.39 -7.62 10.04
C MET A 130 -4.17 -9.11 10.24
N ALA A 131 -4.26 -9.63 11.47
CA ALA A 131 -4.20 -11.07 11.73
C ALA A 131 -5.35 -11.83 11.02
N VAL A 132 -6.57 -11.28 11.05
CA VAL A 132 -7.71 -11.85 10.31
C VAL A 132 -7.46 -11.80 8.80
N ILE A 133 -7.00 -10.68 8.27
CA ILE A 133 -6.69 -10.53 6.83
C ILE A 133 -5.58 -11.49 6.40
N ALA A 134 -4.54 -11.63 7.20
CA ALA A 134 -3.44 -12.56 6.92
C ALA A 134 -3.94 -14.00 6.81
N LYS A 135 -4.85 -14.40 7.71
CA LYS A 135 -5.45 -15.73 7.72
C LYS A 135 -6.42 -15.97 6.56
N GLU A 136 -7.35 -15.05 6.34
CA GLU A 136 -8.48 -15.26 5.42
C GLU A 136 -8.13 -14.88 3.97
N ALA A 137 -7.35 -13.81 3.78
CA ALA A 137 -6.95 -13.30 2.47
C ALA A 137 -5.50 -13.61 2.08
N ASN A 138 -4.78 -14.36 2.91
CA ASN A 138 -3.36 -14.66 2.68
C ASN A 138 -2.55 -13.39 2.35
N TYR A 139 -2.72 -12.35 3.19
CA TYR A 139 -1.97 -11.10 3.04
C TYR A 139 -1.45 -10.63 4.40
N GLY A 140 -0.17 -10.81 4.62
CA GLY A 140 0.54 -10.46 5.84
C GLY A 140 1.99 -10.01 5.55
N PRO A 141 2.84 -9.91 6.57
CA PRO A 141 4.21 -9.44 6.41
C PRO A 141 5.05 -10.22 5.40
N LEU A 142 4.88 -11.54 5.31
CA LEU A 142 5.60 -12.37 4.34
C LEU A 142 5.17 -12.05 2.90
N GLN A 143 3.87 -11.95 2.65
CA GLN A 143 3.36 -11.58 1.33
C GLN A 143 3.75 -10.17 0.93
N TYR A 144 3.78 -9.23 1.90
CA TYR A 144 4.30 -7.89 1.65
C TYR A 144 5.79 -7.95 1.25
N PHE A 145 6.60 -8.71 1.97
CA PHE A 145 8.00 -8.88 1.63
C PHE A 145 8.19 -9.45 0.22
N ASP A 146 7.57 -10.61 -0.06
CA ASP A 146 7.78 -11.34 -1.32
C ASP A 146 7.15 -10.66 -2.55
N GLN A 147 5.96 -10.05 -2.39
CA GLN A 147 5.16 -9.57 -3.51
C GLN A 147 5.20 -8.04 -3.68
N VAL A 148 5.75 -7.33 -2.72
CA VAL A 148 5.87 -5.87 -2.77
C VAL A 148 7.33 -5.44 -2.66
N LEU A 149 7.95 -5.67 -1.52
CA LEU A 149 9.26 -5.12 -1.24
C LEU A 149 10.34 -5.72 -2.14
N ASP A 150 10.43 -7.04 -2.22
CA ASP A 150 11.44 -7.72 -3.03
C ASP A 150 11.29 -7.40 -4.52
N VAL A 151 10.06 -7.35 -5.02
CA VAL A 151 9.72 -6.98 -6.40
C VAL A 151 10.22 -5.57 -6.75
N VAL A 152 9.98 -4.61 -5.87
CA VAL A 152 10.37 -3.20 -6.09
C VAL A 152 11.87 -3.03 -5.99
N VAL A 153 12.50 -3.61 -4.99
CA VAL A 153 13.95 -3.52 -4.75
C VAL A 153 14.74 -4.17 -5.89
N ASP A 154 14.27 -5.31 -6.39
CA ASP A 154 14.89 -5.97 -7.55
C ASP A 154 14.72 -5.16 -8.83
N TYR A 155 13.53 -4.61 -9.07
CA TYR A 155 13.27 -3.78 -10.25
C TYR A 155 14.15 -2.54 -10.31
N TRP A 156 14.37 -1.89 -9.18
CA TRP A 156 15.23 -0.72 -9.07
C TRP A 156 16.73 -1.06 -9.01
N GLY A 157 17.08 -2.33 -8.79
CA GLY A 157 18.46 -2.77 -8.66
C GLY A 157 19.20 -2.22 -7.43
N VAL A 158 18.46 -1.79 -6.41
CA VAL A 158 19.04 -1.15 -5.20
C VAL A 158 20.00 -2.07 -4.48
N LYS A 159 19.78 -3.37 -4.47
CA LYS A 159 20.73 -4.38 -3.91
C LYS A 159 22.14 -4.28 -4.50
N ARG A 160 22.26 -3.91 -5.79
CA ARG A 160 23.54 -3.80 -6.49
C ARG A 160 24.23 -2.44 -6.24
N LEU A 161 23.44 -1.40 -6.03
CA LEU A 161 23.97 -0.06 -5.77
C LEU A 161 24.67 0.01 -4.40
N THR A 162 24.12 -0.65 -3.38
CA THR A 162 24.70 -0.67 -2.04
C THR A 162 26.03 -1.42 -1.96
N THR A 163 26.26 -2.43 -2.79
CA THR A 163 27.54 -3.17 -2.83
C THR A 163 28.66 -2.38 -3.49
N ASN A 164 28.38 -1.46 -4.39
CA ASN A 164 29.37 -0.63 -5.07
C ASN A 164 29.82 0.59 -4.22
N CYS A 165 29.00 1.06 -3.29
CA CYS A 165 29.34 2.18 -2.41
C CYS A 165 30.30 1.82 -1.26
N THR A 166 30.53 0.53 -0.97
CA THR A 166 31.45 0.08 0.08
C THR A 166 32.88 -0.17 -0.41
N SER A 167 33.13 0.02 -1.71
CA SER A 167 34.42 -0.25 -2.35
C SER A 167 35.22 1.00 -2.81
N SER A 168 34.88 2.19 -2.30
CA SER A 168 35.57 3.45 -2.64
C SER A 168 36.29 4.02 -1.47
#